data_4dc86b9aad66771b8f67ec642ccf98c6
#
_entry.id   4dc86b9aad66771b8f67ec642ccf98c6
#
_cell.length_a   1.000
_cell.length_b   1.000
_cell.length_c   1.000
_cell.angle_alpha   90.00
_cell.angle_beta   90.00
_cell.angle_gamma   90.00
#
_symmetry.space_group_name_H-M   'P 1'
#
loop_
_entity.id
_entity.type
_entity.pdbx_description
1 polymer ?
#
loop_
_entity_poly.entity_id
_entity_poly.type
_entity_poly.pdbx_seq_one_letter_code
_entity_poly.pdbx_strand_id
1 'polypeptide(L)'
;SAIEGVHKYTILVHNDEEKVANLVKQIEKKVDVLKADYYTDKEIFMQEVALYKLSTPKILENSEISRVIRHSNARVMEMNPNYTVVEITGSTDTVVSLYNEFVSLQCMLQFVKSGRVAVPRALHDNQTDLLFNEDYKRKSIDKR
;
A
#
# COMPACT_ATOMS: atom_id res chain seq x y z
N SER A 1 7.12 2.87 -12.02
CA SER A 1 7.35 1.87 -13.08
C SER A 1 8.85 1.68 -13.30
N ALA A 2 9.28 0.47 -13.68
CA ALA A 2 10.67 0.18 -14.03
C ALA A 2 11.09 0.77 -15.39
N ILE A 3 10.13 1.31 -16.15
CA ILE A 3 10.36 1.92 -17.47
C ILE A 3 10.19 3.42 -17.36
N GLU A 4 11.17 4.16 -17.86
CA GLU A 4 11.12 5.61 -17.90
C GLU A 4 9.96 6.10 -18.77
N GLY A 5 9.18 7.06 -18.27
CA GLY A 5 7.99 7.59 -18.94
C GLY A 5 6.73 6.72 -18.83
N VAL A 6 6.78 5.55 -18.16
CA VAL A 6 5.60 4.70 -17.92
C VAL A 6 5.21 4.74 -16.45
N HIS A 7 3.97 5.07 -16.16
CA HIS A 7 3.42 5.12 -14.82
C HIS A 7 2.39 4.00 -14.62
N LYS A 8 2.46 3.32 -13.48
CA LYS A 8 1.47 2.34 -13.06
C LYS A 8 0.57 2.95 -12.00
N TYR A 9 -0.73 2.88 -12.22
CA TYR A 9 -1.75 3.31 -11.27
C TYR A 9 -2.51 2.11 -10.76
N THR A 10 -2.78 2.09 -9.46
CA THR A 10 -3.66 1.12 -8.82
C THR A 10 -4.94 1.84 -8.39
N ILE A 11 -6.07 1.44 -8.95
CA ILE A 11 -7.37 2.05 -8.68
C ILE A 11 -8.25 1.01 -7.98
N LEU A 12 -8.83 1.38 -6.85
CA LEU A 12 -9.78 0.55 -6.14
C LEU A 12 -11.20 0.88 -6.61
N VAL A 13 -11.94 -0.15 -6.99
CA VAL A 13 -13.33 -0.02 -7.43
C VAL A 13 -14.21 -0.98 -6.65
N HIS A 14 -15.31 -0.48 -6.11
CA HIS A 14 -16.35 -1.29 -5.46
C HIS A 14 -17.53 -1.43 -6.43
N ASN A 15 -17.52 -2.48 -7.22
CA ASN A 15 -18.61 -2.77 -8.16
C ASN A 15 -18.64 -4.26 -8.52
N ASP A 16 -19.69 -4.68 -9.24
CA ASP A 16 -19.73 -6.02 -9.81
C ASP A 16 -18.69 -6.20 -10.94
N GLU A 17 -18.29 -7.44 -11.17
CA GLU A 17 -17.22 -7.79 -12.11
C GLU A 17 -17.50 -7.33 -13.53
N GLU A 18 -18.75 -7.42 -14.00
CA GLU A 18 -19.14 -7.00 -15.35
C GLU A 18 -18.92 -5.51 -15.58
N LYS A 19 -19.31 -4.68 -14.61
CA LYS A 19 -19.09 -3.23 -14.68
C LYS A 19 -17.60 -2.86 -14.60
N VAL A 20 -16.84 -3.57 -13.80
CA VAL A 20 -15.38 -3.38 -13.71
C VAL A 20 -14.73 -3.76 -15.04
N ALA A 21 -15.08 -4.88 -15.65
CA ALA A 21 -14.59 -5.29 -16.96
C ALA A 21 -14.89 -4.26 -18.05
N ASN A 22 -16.10 -3.69 -18.05
CA ASN A 22 -16.48 -2.62 -18.98
C ASN A 22 -15.68 -1.33 -18.75
N LEU A 23 -15.44 -0.98 -17.48
CA LEU A 23 -14.61 0.18 -17.13
C LEU A 23 -13.18 0.01 -17.65
N VAL A 24 -12.58 -1.16 -17.48
CA VAL A 24 -11.23 -1.47 -17.99
C VAL A 24 -11.15 -1.26 -19.50
N LYS A 25 -12.12 -1.77 -20.26
CA LYS A 25 -12.19 -1.57 -21.71
C LYS A 25 -12.30 -0.09 -22.10
N GLN A 26 -13.01 0.71 -21.31
CA GLN A 26 -13.13 2.16 -21.56
C GLN A 26 -11.80 2.89 -21.26
N ILE A 27 -11.09 2.48 -20.20
CA ILE A 27 -9.77 3.04 -19.84
C ILE A 27 -8.76 2.71 -20.92
N GLU A 28 -8.69 1.47 -21.42
CA GLU A 28 -7.77 1.05 -22.48
C GLU A 28 -7.93 1.81 -23.80
N LYS A 29 -9.14 2.33 -24.08
CA LYS A 29 -9.40 3.17 -25.27
C LYS A 29 -8.76 4.56 -25.19
N LYS A 30 -8.25 4.99 -24.04
CA LYS A 30 -7.59 6.29 -23.89
C LYS A 30 -6.21 6.24 -24.51
N VAL A 31 -5.85 7.29 -25.26
CA VAL A 31 -4.60 7.37 -26.04
C VAL A 31 -3.35 7.16 -25.17
N ASP A 32 -3.36 7.66 -23.93
CA ASP A 32 -2.21 7.62 -23.03
C ASP A 32 -2.14 6.33 -22.21
N VAL A 33 -3.09 5.41 -22.37
CA VAL A 33 -3.14 4.15 -21.64
C VAL A 33 -2.54 3.03 -22.48
N LEU A 34 -1.42 2.48 -22.03
CA LEU A 34 -0.77 1.35 -22.69
C LEU A 34 -1.50 0.03 -22.40
N LYS A 35 -2.00 -0.12 -21.19
CA LYS A 35 -2.70 -1.32 -20.74
C LYS A 35 -3.53 -1.04 -19.48
N ALA A 36 -4.67 -1.70 -19.37
CA ALA A 36 -5.46 -1.76 -18.15
C ALA A 36 -5.94 -3.20 -17.91
N ASP A 37 -5.83 -3.66 -16.67
CA ASP A 37 -6.34 -4.95 -16.22
C ASP A 37 -7.08 -4.77 -14.90
N TYR A 38 -7.93 -5.73 -14.53
CA TYR A 38 -8.56 -5.76 -13.23
C TYR A 38 -8.31 -7.11 -12.54
N TYR A 39 -8.34 -7.06 -11.22
CA TYR A 39 -8.13 -8.22 -10.35
C TYR A 39 -9.11 -8.18 -9.20
N THR A 40 -9.54 -9.35 -8.75
CA THR A 40 -10.26 -9.51 -7.49
C THR A 40 -9.27 -9.56 -6.33
N ASP A 41 -9.75 -9.36 -5.10
CA ASP A 41 -8.91 -9.41 -3.89
C ASP A 41 -8.17 -10.76 -3.71
N LYS A 42 -8.72 -11.85 -4.27
CA LYS A 42 -8.12 -13.19 -4.22
C LYS A 42 -6.94 -13.35 -5.19
N GLU A 43 -6.94 -12.60 -6.26
CA GLU A 43 -5.96 -12.71 -7.36
C GLU A 43 -4.76 -11.78 -7.18
N ILE A 44 -4.83 -10.84 -6.24
CA ILE A 44 -3.82 -9.81 -6.07
C ILE A 44 -3.30 -9.78 -4.64
N PHE A 45 -2.00 -9.59 -4.49
CA PHE A 45 -1.38 -9.26 -3.21
C PHE A 45 -1.26 -7.74 -3.10
N MET A 46 -1.79 -7.18 -2.01
CA MET A 46 -1.79 -5.73 -1.78
C MET A 46 -1.17 -5.40 -0.44
N GLN A 47 -0.46 -4.27 -0.42
CA GLN A 47 0.11 -3.68 0.79
C GLN A 47 -0.10 -2.17 0.76
N GLU A 48 -0.22 -1.57 1.94
CA GLU A 48 -0.16 -0.13 2.14
C GLU A 48 0.73 0.19 3.34
N VAL A 49 1.30 1.38 3.35
CA VAL A 49 2.10 1.91 4.46
C VAL A 49 1.25 2.90 5.22
N ALA A 50 1.24 2.82 6.54
CA ALA A 50 0.55 3.76 7.40
C ALA A 50 1.50 4.34 8.46
N LEU A 51 1.33 5.62 8.74
CA LEU A 51 2.02 6.34 9.80
C LEU A 51 0.99 6.84 10.81
N TYR A 52 1.24 6.51 12.06
CA TYR A 52 0.44 6.93 13.21
C TYR A 52 1.27 7.86 14.08
N LYS A 53 0.85 9.09 14.22
CA LYS A 53 1.45 10.04 15.15
C LYS A 53 0.70 9.95 16.46
N LEU A 54 1.37 9.50 17.50
CA LEU A 54 0.80 9.22 18.81
C LEU A 54 1.33 10.23 19.85
N SER A 55 0.54 10.48 20.88
CA SER A 55 0.98 11.28 22.02
C SER A 55 1.98 10.50 22.87
N THR A 56 3.22 10.99 22.96
CA THR A 56 4.24 10.39 23.84
C THR A 56 3.83 10.40 25.31
N PRO A 57 3.28 11.49 25.88
CA PRO A 57 2.76 11.46 27.25
C PRO A 57 1.75 10.34 27.48
N LYS A 58 0.83 10.10 26.54
CA LYS A 58 -0.15 9.02 26.63
C LYS A 58 0.50 7.64 26.62
N ILE A 59 1.52 7.44 25.80
CA ILE A 59 2.29 6.17 25.76
C ILE A 59 2.96 5.90 27.13
N LEU A 60 3.52 6.93 27.74
CA LEU A 60 4.17 6.82 29.05
C LEU A 60 3.19 6.59 30.22
N GLU A 61 1.98 7.12 30.11
CA GLU A 61 0.93 6.95 31.12
C GLU A 61 0.23 5.58 31.03
N ASN A 62 0.15 4.99 29.86
CA ASN A 62 -0.61 3.78 29.58
C ASN A 62 0.24 2.70 28.88
N SER A 63 0.65 1.69 29.63
CA SER A 63 1.43 0.56 29.12
C SER A 63 0.72 -0.27 28.04
N GLU A 64 -0.61 -0.19 27.97
CA GLU A 64 -1.41 -0.86 26.94
C GLU A 64 -1.05 -0.35 25.54
N ILE A 65 -0.78 0.95 25.38
CA ILE A 65 -0.37 1.53 24.10
C ILE A 65 0.96 0.91 23.63
N SER A 66 1.94 0.81 24.52
CA SER A 66 3.21 0.14 24.22
C SER A 66 3.04 -1.33 23.87
N ARG A 67 2.10 -2.01 24.53
CA ARG A 67 1.76 -3.40 24.24
C ARG A 67 1.18 -3.55 22.82
N VAL A 68 0.25 -2.69 22.45
CA VAL A 68 -0.34 -2.67 21.10
C VAL A 68 0.72 -2.46 20.04
N ILE A 69 1.63 -1.51 20.22
CA ILE A 69 2.74 -1.26 19.29
C ILE A 69 3.59 -2.52 19.10
N ARG A 70 3.98 -3.18 20.18
CA ARG A 70 4.80 -4.41 20.10
C ARG A 70 4.07 -5.58 19.45
N HIS A 71 2.80 -5.80 19.79
CA HIS A 71 2.02 -6.94 19.28
C HIS A 71 1.60 -6.78 17.81
N SER A 72 1.49 -5.55 17.33
CA SER A 72 1.17 -5.28 15.92
C SER A 72 2.37 -5.37 14.98
N ASN A 73 3.58 -5.59 15.49
CA ASN A 73 4.84 -5.50 14.74
C ASN A 73 5.07 -4.13 14.09
N ALA A 74 4.46 -3.09 14.66
CA ALA A 74 4.67 -1.72 14.22
C ALA A 74 6.06 -1.23 14.67
N ARG A 75 6.68 -0.41 13.82
CA ARG A 75 8.00 0.16 14.09
C ARG A 75 7.88 1.57 14.60
N VAL A 76 8.63 1.90 15.65
CA VAL A 76 8.82 3.27 16.09
C VAL A 76 9.85 3.94 15.17
N MET A 77 9.41 4.94 14.43
CA MET A 77 10.24 5.65 13.45
C MET A 77 10.89 6.89 14.03
N GLU A 78 10.16 7.59 14.90
CA GLU A 78 10.61 8.79 15.59
C GLU A 78 9.93 8.87 16.96
N MET A 79 10.65 9.30 17.96
CA MET A 79 10.13 9.53 19.30
C MET A 79 10.75 10.77 19.92
N ASN A 80 9.92 11.66 20.44
CA ASN A 80 10.31 12.81 21.23
C ASN A 80 9.34 13.01 22.39
N PRO A 81 9.56 13.97 23.30
CA PRO A 81 8.68 14.17 24.47
C PRO A 81 7.21 14.49 24.14
N ASN A 82 6.93 14.98 22.94
CA ASN A 82 5.59 15.42 22.53
C ASN A 82 4.85 14.35 21.72
N TYR A 83 5.53 13.72 20.77
CA TYR A 83 4.90 12.73 19.90
C TYR A 83 5.84 11.58 19.57
N THR A 84 5.23 10.48 19.17
CA THR A 84 5.89 9.28 18.64
C THR A 84 5.26 8.92 17.32
N VAL A 85 6.08 8.72 16.29
CA VAL A 85 5.63 8.22 14.98
C VAL A 85 5.86 6.73 14.88
N VAL A 86 4.78 6.01 14.61
CA VAL A 86 4.78 4.56 14.46
C VAL A 86 4.37 4.22 13.03
N GLU A 87 5.08 3.28 12.39
CA GLU A 87 4.84 2.83 11.03
C GLU A 87 4.40 1.36 11.03
N ILE A 88 3.45 1.05 10.17
CA ILE A 88 3.13 -0.32 9.78
C ILE A 88 2.97 -0.43 8.27
N THR A 89 3.42 -1.55 7.73
CA THR A 89 3.14 -1.94 6.34
C THR A 89 2.29 -3.22 6.38
N GLY A 90 1.15 -3.20 5.74
CA GLY A 90 0.24 -4.33 5.81
C GLY A 90 -0.99 -4.18 4.91
N SER A 91 -1.94 -5.12 5.08
CA SER A 91 -3.24 -5.04 4.43
C SER A 91 -4.06 -3.86 4.97
N THR A 92 -5.07 -3.45 4.21
CA THR A 92 -6.03 -2.43 4.67
C THR A 92 -6.66 -2.81 6.02
N ASP A 93 -7.04 -4.07 6.20
CA ASP A 93 -7.65 -4.54 7.46
C ASP A 93 -6.69 -4.39 8.63
N THR A 94 -5.42 -4.73 8.46
CA THR A 94 -4.39 -4.55 9.48
C THR A 94 -4.22 -3.08 9.85
N VAL A 95 -4.14 -2.20 8.86
CA VAL A 95 -3.99 -0.75 9.05
C VAL A 95 -5.19 -0.16 9.78
N VAL A 96 -6.42 -0.51 9.37
CA VAL A 96 -7.67 -0.04 10.00
C VAL A 96 -7.83 -0.58 11.40
N SER A 97 -7.50 -1.86 11.63
CA SER A 97 -7.55 -2.45 12.97
C SER A 97 -6.66 -1.72 13.95
N LEU A 98 -5.41 -1.45 13.57
CA LEU A 98 -4.48 -0.71 14.43
C LEU A 98 -4.92 0.75 14.64
N TYR A 99 -5.46 1.40 13.61
CA TYR A 99 -6.06 2.74 13.74
C TYR A 99 -7.15 2.76 14.83
N ASN A 100 -8.08 1.81 14.78
CA ASN A 100 -9.18 1.72 15.73
C ASN A 100 -8.67 1.47 17.17
N GLU A 101 -7.64 0.65 17.34
CA GLU A 101 -7.03 0.44 18.66
C GLU A 101 -6.43 1.73 19.24
N PHE A 102 -5.65 2.49 18.44
CA PHE A 102 -5.07 3.75 18.91
C PHE A 102 -6.12 4.83 19.17
N VAL A 103 -7.19 4.87 18.39
CA VAL A 103 -8.32 5.78 18.64
C VAL A 103 -9.02 5.40 19.95
N SER A 104 -9.28 4.13 20.20
CA SER A 104 -9.92 3.67 21.44
C SER A 104 -9.07 3.95 22.68
N LEU A 105 -7.74 3.94 22.55
CA LEU A 105 -6.80 4.31 23.61
C LEU A 105 -6.57 5.81 23.75
N GLN A 106 -7.24 6.62 22.93
CA GLN A 106 -7.19 8.10 22.97
C GLN A 106 -5.77 8.68 22.86
N CYS A 107 -4.88 8.00 22.13
CA CYS A 107 -3.49 8.44 21.96
C CYS A 107 -3.17 8.96 20.55
N MET A 108 -4.10 8.87 19.60
CA MET A 108 -3.90 9.30 18.22
C MET A 108 -3.87 10.82 18.10
N LEU A 109 -2.81 11.37 17.49
CA LEU A 109 -2.70 12.78 17.12
C LEU A 109 -2.97 13.00 15.64
N GLN A 110 -2.41 12.13 14.78
CA GLN A 110 -2.54 12.23 13.34
C GLN A 110 -2.36 10.84 12.71
N PHE A 111 -3.04 10.62 11.59
CA PHE A 111 -2.94 9.40 10.80
C PHE A 111 -2.80 9.73 9.32
N VAL A 112 -1.85 9.07 8.67
CA VAL A 112 -1.62 9.17 7.22
C VAL A 112 -1.34 7.78 6.68
N LYS A 113 -1.89 7.48 5.52
CA LYS A 113 -1.56 6.24 4.81
C LYS A 113 -1.28 6.48 3.33
N SER A 114 -0.47 5.61 2.75
CA SER A 114 -0.23 5.54 1.31
C SER A 114 -1.45 4.98 0.57
N GLY A 115 -1.43 5.07 -0.76
CA GLY A 115 -2.24 4.19 -1.59
C GLY A 115 -1.74 2.73 -1.50
N ARG A 116 -2.51 1.83 -2.07
CA ARG A 116 -2.15 0.41 -2.15
C ARG A 116 -1.11 0.19 -3.23
N VAL A 117 -0.07 -0.57 -2.91
CA VAL A 117 0.80 -1.21 -3.90
C VAL A 117 0.32 -2.64 -4.08
N ALA A 118 0.26 -3.10 -5.32
CA ALA A 118 -0.37 -4.36 -5.65
C ALA A 118 0.44 -5.13 -6.68
N VAL A 119 0.47 -6.45 -6.52
CA VAL A 119 1.09 -7.37 -7.47
C VAL A 119 0.19 -8.60 -7.65
N PRO A 120 -0.03 -9.06 -8.88
CA PRO A 120 -0.78 -10.28 -9.13
C PRO A 120 -0.14 -11.50 -8.45
N ARG A 121 -0.98 -12.42 -7.96
CA ARG A 121 -0.51 -13.67 -7.36
C ARG A 121 -0.11 -14.71 -8.40
N ALA A 122 -0.55 -14.55 -9.65
CA ALA A 122 -0.19 -15.44 -10.74
C ALA A 122 1.31 -15.33 -11.05
N LEU A 123 1.95 -16.50 -11.32
CA LEU A 123 3.38 -16.55 -11.62
C LEU A 123 3.72 -15.79 -12.90
N HIS A 124 2.81 -15.82 -13.88
CA HIS A 124 2.92 -15.16 -15.19
C HIS A 124 1.56 -14.55 -15.52
N ASP A 125 1.43 -13.26 -15.26
CA ASP A 125 0.15 -12.61 -15.45
C ASP A 125 -0.02 -12.01 -16.84
N ASN A 126 1.08 -11.68 -17.52
CA ASN A 126 1.04 -11.20 -18.91
C ASN A 126 2.44 -11.15 -19.55
N GLN A 127 2.50 -11.41 -20.85
CA GLN A 127 3.71 -11.22 -21.67
C GLN A 127 4.28 -9.80 -21.57
N THR A 128 3.46 -8.80 -21.27
CA THR A 128 3.88 -7.40 -21.11
C THR A 128 4.74 -7.20 -19.86
N ASP A 129 4.44 -7.87 -18.75
CA ASP A 129 5.27 -7.78 -17.53
C ASP A 129 6.64 -8.46 -17.72
N LEU A 130 6.70 -9.48 -18.58
CA LEU A 130 7.98 -10.11 -18.98
C LEU A 130 8.81 -9.18 -19.86
N LEU A 131 8.20 -8.48 -20.81
CA LEU A 131 8.88 -7.48 -21.66
C LEU A 131 9.43 -6.32 -20.83
N PHE A 132 8.68 -5.83 -19.86
CA PHE A 132 9.14 -4.78 -18.95
C PHE A 132 10.31 -5.23 -18.07
N ASN A 133 10.33 -6.46 -17.63
CA ASN A 133 11.44 -7.04 -16.87
C ASN A 133 12.70 -7.25 -17.71
N GLU A 134 12.58 -7.60 -18.98
CA GLU A 134 13.72 -7.78 -19.90
C GLU A 134 14.35 -6.44 -20.27
N ASP A 135 13.55 -5.41 -20.55
CA ASP A 135 14.06 -4.07 -20.84
C ASP A 135 14.75 -3.43 -19.62
N TYR A 136 14.26 -3.68 -18.42
CA TYR A 136 14.93 -3.26 -17.21
C TYR A 136 16.29 -3.95 -17.02
N LYS A 137 16.37 -5.25 -17.29
CA LYS A 137 17.63 -6.02 -17.25
C LYS A 137 18.63 -5.49 -18.27
N ARG A 138 18.21 -5.21 -19.50
CA ARG A 138 19.08 -4.63 -20.55
C ARG A 138 19.66 -3.29 -20.13
N LYS A 139 18.79 -2.36 -19.66
CA LYS A 139 19.24 -1.03 -19.21
C LYS A 139 20.16 -1.07 -17.97
N SER A 140 20.05 -2.08 -17.11
CA SER A 140 20.95 -2.26 -15.96
C SER A 140 22.32 -2.81 -16.34
N ILE A 141 22.44 -3.51 -17.46
CA ILE A 141 23.70 -4.07 -17.99
C ILE A 141 24.49 -2.98 -18.72
N ASP A 142 23.82 -2.11 -19.47
CA ASP A 142 24.47 -1.02 -20.24
C ASP A 142 24.99 0.14 -19.37
N LYS A 143 24.65 0.17 -18.06
CA LYS A 143 25.17 1.18 -17.10
C LYS A 143 26.37 0.69 -16.28
N ARG A 144 26.91 -0.46 -16.56
CA ARG A 144 28.15 -1.00 -15.97
C ARG A 144 29.30 -0.89 -16.98
#